data_441ba5c364d8df734900b56c4f407869
#
_entry.id   441ba5c364d8df734900b56c4f407869
#
_cell.length_a   1.000
_cell.length_b   1.000
_cell.length_c   1.000
_cell.angle_alpha   90.00
_cell.angle_beta   90.00
_cell.angle_gamma   90.00
#
_symmetry.space_group_name_H-M   'P 1'
#
loop_
_entity.id
_entity.type
_entity.pdbx_description
1 polymer ?
#
loop_
_entity_poly.entity_id
_entity_poly.type
_entity_poly.pdbx_seq_one_letter_code
_entity_poly.pdbx_strand_id
1 'polypeptide(L)'
;HIAIKLLKAWGCEITAFSSNPDKTDELKAMGADHVVNSRDAQAIKAQRGKFDLLLSTVNVTLNWQAYLNTLAPEGTLHFLGLTLEPIPVAVGSLIDGAKSITGSPTGSPLALRQLLKFAARKQLAPQIELYPMSHINEAIERLHSGQARYRIVLKANFDQPSTF
;
A
#
# COMPACT_ATOMS: atom_id res chain seq x y z
N HIS A 1 -0.49 -2.50 4.15
CA HIS A 1 0.13 -3.08 5.35
C HIS A 1 1.53 -3.63 5.10
N ILE A 2 1.74 -4.48 4.08
CA ILE A 2 3.07 -5.09 3.84
C ILE A 2 4.12 -4.07 3.41
N ALA A 3 3.76 -3.03 2.67
CA ALA A 3 4.68 -1.95 2.30
C ALA A 3 5.21 -1.23 3.55
N ILE A 4 4.36 -0.93 4.53
CA ILE A 4 4.76 -0.32 5.79
C ILE A 4 5.79 -1.21 6.51
N LYS A 5 5.50 -2.50 6.65
CA LYS A 5 6.43 -3.45 7.30
C LYS A 5 7.78 -3.55 6.60
N LEU A 6 7.78 -3.58 5.25
CA LEU A 6 9.01 -3.66 4.47
C LEU A 6 9.84 -2.39 4.58
N LEU A 7 9.22 -1.22 4.42
CA LEU A 7 9.89 0.08 4.52
C LEU A 7 10.46 0.31 5.94
N LYS A 8 9.71 -0.09 6.98
CA LYS A 8 10.21 -0.01 8.36
C LYS A 8 11.44 -0.89 8.57
N ALA A 9 11.43 -2.09 8.01
CA ALA A 9 12.59 -2.98 8.09
C ALA A 9 13.82 -2.47 7.31
N TRP A 10 13.62 -1.58 6.34
CA TRP A 10 14.68 -0.85 5.63
C TRP A 10 15.16 0.41 6.36
N GLY A 11 14.49 0.80 7.45
CA GLY A 11 14.87 1.97 8.24
C GLY A 11 14.28 3.29 7.73
N CYS A 12 13.23 3.23 6.91
CA CYS A 12 12.54 4.43 6.45
C CYS A 12 11.68 5.06 7.56
N GLU A 13 11.57 6.38 7.55
CA GLU A 13 10.49 7.09 8.24
C GLU A 13 9.22 7.03 7.38
N ILE A 14 8.11 6.62 7.97
CA ILE A 14 6.91 6.26 7.23
C ILE A 14 5.72 7.11 7.65
N THR A 15 5.15 7.82 6.68
CA THR A 15 3.83 8.45 6.81
C THR A 15 2.80 7.65 6.01
N ALA A 16 1.82 7.08 6.68
CA ALA A 16 0.71 6.39 6.05
C ALA A 16 -0.47 7.33 5.81
N PHE A 17 -1.01 7.35 4.58
CA PHE A 17 -2.25 8.04 4.27
C PHE A 17 -3.42 7.07 4.41
N SER A 18 -4.42 7.39 5.23
CA SER A 18 -5.59 6.56 5.47
C SER A 18 -6.88 7.37 5.39
N SER A 19 -7.90 6.83 4.72
CA SER A 19 -9.25 7.42 4.69
C SER A 19 -10.10 7.02 5.91
N ASN A 20 -9.59 6.09 6.73
CA ASN A 20 -10.27 5.63 7.95
C ASN A 20 -9.40 5.98 9.17
N PRO A 21 -9.85 6.93 10.03
CA PRO A 21 -9.13 7.34 11.23
C PRO A 21 -8.99 6.20 12.26
N ASP A 22 -9.93 5.25 12.30
CA ASP A 22 -9.91 4.12 13.25
C ASP A 22 -8.72 3.17 13.02
N LYS A 23 -8.08 3.27 11.84
CA LYS A 23 -6.88 2.47 11.53
C LYS A 23 -5.57 3.09 12.02
N THR A 24 -5.61 4.24 12.67
CA THR A 24 -4.40 4.96 13.07
C THR A 24 -3.47 4.12 13.95
N ASP A 25 -4.00 3.55 15.02
CA ASP A 25 -3.20 2.74 15.95
C ASP A 25 -2.71 1.44 15.31
N GLU A 26 -3.53 0.83 14.46
CA GLU A 26 -3.19 -0.36 13.69
C GLU A 26 -2.03 -0.08 12.71
N LEU A 27 -2.06 1.04 11.99
CA LEU A 27 -1.00 1.45 11.06
C LEU A 27 0.30 1.77 11.80
N LYS A 28 0.22 2.43 12.95
CA LYS A 28 1.38 2.67 13.83
C LYS A 28 1.97 1.37 14.36
N ALA A 29 1.13 0.43 14.80
CA ALA A 29 1.58 -0.90 15.26
C ALA A 29 2.30 -1.70 14.15
N MET A 30 2.00 -1.44 12.86
CA MET A 30 2.69 -2.03 11.72
C MET A 30 4.03 -1.35 11.39
N GLY A 31 4.32 -0.19 11.98
CA GLY A 31 5.56 0.54 11.79
C GLY A 31 5.43 1.90 11.10
N ALA A 32 4.22 2.42 10.90
CA ALA A 32 4.05 3.80 10.45
C ALA A 32 4.42 4.75 11.60
N ASP A 33 5.30 5.73 11.33
CA ASP A 33 5.70 6.74 12.28
C ASP A 33 4.61 7.83 12.38
N HIS A 34 3.97 8.14 11.23
CA HIS A 34 2.90 9.13 11.13
C HIS A 34 1.71 8.58 10.34
N VAL A 35 0.52 9.08 10.66
CA VAL A 35 -0.71 8.78 9.91
C VAL A 35 -1.40 10.08 9.58
N VAL A 36 -1.75 10.25 8.30
CA VAL A 36 -2.44 11.43 7.76
C VAL A 36 -3.80 11.02 7.23
N ASN A 37 -4.85 11.76 7.59
CA ASN A 37 -6.17 11.54 7.03
C ASN A 37 -6.20 11.95 5.54
N SER A 38 -6.36 10.98 4.66
CA SER A 38 -6.38 11.20 3.21
C SER A 38 -7.67 11.88 2.70
N ARG A 39 -8.69 12.06 3.55
CA ARG A 39 -9.90 12.82 3.25
C ARG A 39 -9.78 14.30 3.64
N ASP A 40 -8.76 14.66 4.39
CA ASP A 40 -8.51 16.03 4.83
C ASP A 40 -7.48 16.70 3.91
N ALA A 41 -7.97 17.57 3.03
CA ALA A 41 -7.13 18.30 2.09
C ALA A 41 -6.11 19.22 2.79
N GLN A 42 -6.43 19.74 3.98
CA GLN A 42 -5.49 20.59 4.73
C GLN A 42 -4.39 19.75 5.37
N ALA A 43 -4.74 18.56 5.88
CA ALA A 43 -3.75 17.62 6.39
C ALA A 43 -2.77 17.17 5.29
N ILE A 44 -3.26 16.90 4.06
CA ILE A 44 -2.40 16.59 2.92
C ILE A 44 -1.52 17.79 2.58
N LYS A 45 -2.09 19.00 2.47
CA LYS A 45 -1.36 20.22 2.15
C LYS A 45 -0.24 20.52 3.16
N ALA A 46 -0.46 20.22 4.44
CA ALA A 46 0.52 20.38 5.50
C ALA A 46 1.76 19.45 5.34
N GLN A 47 1.67 18.45 4.46
CA GLN A 47 2.80 17.57 4.13
C GLN A 47 3.66 18.07 2.96
N ARG A 48 3.42 19.28 2.47
CA ARG A 48 4.13 19.82 1.31
C ARG A 48 5.64 19.70 1.44
N GLY A 49 6.30 19.14 0.42
CA GLY A 49 7.74 19.07 0.31
C GLY A 49 8.45 18.12 1.27
N LYS A 50 7.74 17.12 1.85
CA LYS A 50 8.29 16.26 2.90
C LYS A 50 8.80 14.90 2.43
N PHE A 51 8.27 14.35 1.33
CA PHE A 51 8.51 12.93 1.00
C PHE A 51 9.48 12.76 -0.17
N ASP A 52 10.48 11.93 0.03
CA ASP A 52 11.39 11.48 -1.03
C ASP A 52 10.71 10.47 -1.95
N LEU A 53 9.85 9.63 -1.37
CA LEU A 53 9.10 8.58 -2.08
C LEU A 53 7.66 8.52 -1.61
N LEU A 54 6.73 8.57 -2.56
CA LEU A 54 5.31 8.34 -2.32
C LEU A 54 4.87 7.09 -3.09
N LEU A 55 4.44 6.04 -2.37
CA LEU A 55 3.95 4.80 -2.96
C LEU A 55 2.43 4.81 -3.04
N SER A 56 1.88 4.73 -4.24
CA SER A 56 0.44 4.57 -4.46
C SER A 56 0.08 3.11 -4.65
N THR A 57 -0.71 2.56 -3.73
CA THR A 57 -1.26 1.19 -3.79
C THR A 57 -2.78 1.18 -4.00
N VAL A 58 -3.38 2.34 -4.25
CA VAL A 58 -4.83 2.48 -4.42
C VAL A 58 -5.23 2.30 -5.88
N ASN A 59 -6.48 1.87 -6.09
CA ASN A 59 -7.11 1.70 -7.39
C ASN A 59 -8.24 2.70 -7.65
N VAL A 60 -8.19 3.83 -6.94
CA VAL A 60 -9.19 4.92 -7.07
C VAL A 60 -8.52 6.22 -7.49
N THR A 61 -9.27 7.08 -8.13
CA THR A 61 -8.81 8.41 -8.51
C THR A 61 -8.70 9.30 -7.26
N LEU A 62 -7.56 9.93 -7.10
CA LEU A 62 -7.28 10.91 -6.04
C LEU A 62 -6.90 12.26 -6.66
N ASN A 63 -6.80 13.29 -5.83
CA ASN A 63 -6.20 14.55 -6.25
C ASN A 63 -4.67 14.40 -6.33
N TRP A 64 -4.20 13.78 -7.42
CA TRP A 64 -2.77 13.46 -7.61
C TRP A 64 -1.87 14.68 -7.57
N GLN A 65 -2.38 15.85 -8.00
CA GLN A 65 -1.61 17.10 -7.91
C GLN A 65 -1.33 17.48 -6.45
N ALA A 66 -2.30 17.29 -5.54
CA ALA A 66 -2.09 17.54 -4.12
C ALA A 66 -1.03 16.60 -3.53
N TYR A 67 -1.05 15.32 -3.90
CA TYR A 67 -0.02 14.36 -3.47
C TYR A 67 1.35 14.66 -4.07
N LEU A 68 1.43 15.02 -5.35
CA LEU A 68 2.68 15.41 -5.99
C LEU A 68 3.34 16.61 -5.28
N ASN A 69 2.53 17.53 -4.77
CA ASN A 69 3.02 18.69 -4.01
C ASN A 69 3.59 18.30 -2.63
N THR A 70 3.33 17.09 -2.13
CA THR A 70 3.93 16.59 -0.88
C THR A 70 5.34 16.07 -1.07
N LEU A 71 5.79 15.84 -2.31
CA LEU A 71 7.15 15.40 -2.60
C LEU A 71 8.18 16.51 -2.37
N ALA A 72 9.29 16.13 -1.77
CA ALA A 72 10.50 16.89 -1.68
C ALA A 72 11.12 17.11 -3.09
N PRO A 73 12.12 18.00 -3.25
CA PRO A 73 12.94 18.04 -4.46
C PRO A 73 13.51 16.64 -4.78
N GLU A 74 13.53 16.29 -6.08
CA GLU A 74 13.95 14.97 -6.61
C GLU A 74 13.06 13.80 -6.15
N GLY A 75 11.97 14.06 -5.40
CA GLY A 75 11.05 13.06 -4.91
C GLY A 75 10.26 12.35 -6.02
N THR A 76 9.88 11.11 -5.75
CA THR A 76 9.20 10.24 -6.72
C THR A 76 7.82 9.83 -6.24
N LEU A 77 6.79 10.01 -7.07
CA LEU A 77 5.48 9.36 -6.95
C LEU A 77 5.52 8.05 -7.74
N HIS A 78 5.43 6.92 -7.05
CA HIS A 78 5.51 5.58 -7.66
C HIS A 78 4.19 4.82 -7.54
N PHE A 79 3.67 4.38 -8.69
CA PHE A 79 2.41 3.63 -8.77
C PHE A 79 2.65 2.12 -8.74
N LEU A 80 1.97 1.46 -7.79
CA LEU A 80 1.82 0.00 -7.67
C LEU A 80 0.36 -0.41 -7.89
N GLY A 81 -0.58 0.47 -7.55
CA GLY A 81 -2.01 0.29 -7.82
C GLY A 81 -2.37 0.81 -9.21
N LEU A 82 -3.29 0.13 -9.90
CA LEU A 82 -3.79 0.54 -11.19
C LEU A 82 -5.02 1.44 -11.02
N THR A 83 -4.92 2.68 -11.48
CA THR A 83 -6.08 3.55 -11.71
C THR A 83 -6.41 3.55 -13.20
N LEU A 84 -7.67 3.47 -13.56
CA LEU A 84 -8.09 3.44 -14.98
C LEU A 84 -8.17 4.84 -15.59
N GLU A 85 -8.39 5.85 -14.77
CA GLU A 85 -8.48 7.23 -15.22
C GLU A 85 -7.10 7.87 -15.40
N PRO A 86 -6.94 8.74 -16.41
CA PRO A 86 -5.72 9.51 -16.58
C PRO A 86 -5.38 10.34 -15.34
N ILE A 87 -4.10 10.51 -15.07
CA ILE A 87 -3.59 11.30 -13.96
C ILE A 87 -3.38 12.74 -14.45
N PRO A 88 -4.21 13.71 -14.03
CA PRO A 88 -4.00 15.12 -14.37
C PRO A 88 -2.86 15.68 -13.51
N VAL A 89 -1.75 16.03 -14.15
CA VAL A 89 -0.57 16.61 -13.49
C VAL A 89 -0.09 17.82 -14.27
N ALA A 90 0.11 18.94 -13.59
CA ALA A 90 0.72 20.10 -14.17
C ALA A 90 2.25 19.87 -14.36
N VAL A 91 2.73 19.92 -15.59
CA VAL A 91 4.14 19.66 -15.93
C VAL A 91 5.09 20.59 -15.14
N GLY A 92 4.70 21.84 -14.90
CA GLY A 92 5.46 22.78 -14.08
C GLY A 92 5.77 22.25 -12.67
N SER A 93 4.85 21.43 -12.09
CA SER A 93 5.07 20.82 -10.77
C SER A 93 6.15 19.74 -10.76
N LEU A 94 6.44 19.15 -11.92
CA LEU A 94 7.54 18.19 -12.08
C LEU A 94 8.87 18.92 -12.27
N ILE A 95 8.86 19.97 -13.08
CA ILE A 95 10.04 20.80 -13.33
C ILE A 95 10.49 21.50 -12.05
N ASP A 96 9.51 22.03 -11.29
CA ASP A 96 9.77 22.62 -9.97
C ASP A 96 10.18 21.54 -8.97
N GLY A 97 11.48 21.40 -8.76
CA GLY A 97 12.08 20.43 -7.87
C GLY A 97 12.45 19.08 -8.51
N ALA A 98 12.52 18.97 -9.84
CA ALA A 98 12.98 17.78 -10.58
C ALA A 98 12.28 16.47 -10.14
N LYS A 99 10.96 16.53 -9.90
CA LYS A 99 10.17 15.43 -9.40
C LYS A 99 9.88 14.40 -10.49
N SER A 100 9.67 13.15 -10.08
CA SER A 100 9.39 12.04 -11.00
C SER A 100 8.03 11.39 -10.71
N ILE A 101 7.41 10.85 -11.78
CA ILE A 101 6.28 9.93 -11.69
C ILE A 101 6.68 8.64 -12.37
N THR A 102 6.55 7.53 -11.67
CA THR A 102 6.96 6.21 -12.14
C THR A 102 5.94 5.14 -11.79
N GLY A 103 6.10 3.96 -12.31
CA GLY A 103 5.29 2.80 -11.95
C GLY A 103 6.04 1.50 -12.19
N SER A 104 5.64 0.43 -11.52
CA SER A 104 6.19 -0.89 -11.76
C SER A 104 5.12 -1.97 -11.75
N PRO A 105 5.26 -2.99 -12.62
CA PRO A 105 4.44 -4.19 -12.57
C PRO A 105 4.89 -5.11 -11.44
N THR A 106 4.33 -6.32 -11.41
CA THR A 106 4.81 -7.42 -10.56
C THR A 106 6.28 -7.71 -10.81
N GLY A 107 7.04 -7.91 -9.73
CA GLY A 107 8.46 -8.19 -9.82
C GLY A 107 8.80 -9.50 -10.54
N SER A 108 10.01 -9.58 -11.11
CA SER A 108 10.54 -10.81 -11.71
C SER A 108 10.67 -11.94 -10.68
N PRO A 109 10.73 -13.22 -11.10
CA PRO A 109 10.99 -14.34 -10.19
C PRO A 109 12.24 -14.17 -9.34
N LEU A 110 13.29 -13.53 -9.88
CA LEU A 110 14.51 -13.21 -9.13
C LEU A 110 14.23 -12.17 -8.03
N ALA A 111 13.53 -11.09 -8.35
CA ALA A 111 13.15 -10.05 -7.40
C ALA A 111 12.26 -10.62 -6.27
N LEU A 112 11.32 -11.52 -6.61
CA LEU A 112 10.48 -12.20 -5.64
C LEU A 112 11.30 -13.09 -4.69
N ARG A 113 12.27 -13.84 -5.20
CA ARG A 113 13.18 -14.65 -4.36
C ARG A 113 14.00 -13.77 -3.42
N GLN A 114 14.50 -12.62 -3.90
CA GLN A 114 15.24 -11.67 -3.07
C GLN A 114 14.36 -11.08 -1.97
N LEU A 115 13.12 -10.70 -2.32
CA LEU A 115 12.13 -10.21 -1.36
C LEU A 115 11.82 -11.25 -0.27
N LEU A 116 11.60 -12.51 -0.66
CA LEU A 116 11.33 -13.59 0.29
C LEU A 116 12.53 -13.84 1.23
N LYS A 117 13.75 -13.81 0.70
CA LYS A 117 14.97 -13.92 1.53
C LYS A 117 15.11 -12.75 2.51
N PHE A 118 14.79 -11.54 2.08
CA PHE A 118 14.78 -10.36 2.94
C PHE A 118 13.71 -10.48 4.03
N ALA A 119 12.47 -10.83 3.64
CA ALA A 119 11.36 -11.00 4.57
C ALA A 119 11.65 -12.07 5.63
N ALA A 120 12.22 -13.22 5.22
CA ALA A 120 12.61 -14.28 6.15
C ALA A 120 13.67 -13.81 7.15
N ARG A 121 14.73 -13.13 6.71
CA ARG A 121 15.78 -12.59 7.60
C ARG A 121 15.24 -11.56 8.60
N LYS A 122 14.24 -10.78 8.20
CA LYS A 122 13.64 -9.73 9.02
C LYS A 122 12.38 -10.19 9.76
N GLN A 123 12.03 -11.48 9.64
CA GLN A 123 10.82 -12.09 10.24
C GLN A 123 9.54 -11.34 9.86
N LEU A 124 9.47 -10.87 8.63
CA LEU A 124 8.32 -10.15 8.10
C LEU A 124 7.32 -11.12 7.49
N ALA A 125 6.08 -11.02 7.94
CA ALA A 125 4.95 -11.73 7.35
C ALA A 125 3.77 -10.78 7.12
N PRO A 126 2.96 -11.00 6.08
CA PRO A 126 1.70 -10.32 5.95
C PRO A 126 0.75 -10.72 7.07
N GLN A 127 -0.14 -9.81 7.44
CA GLN A 127 -1.28 -10.15 8.28
C GLN A 127 -2.33 -10.80 7.40
N ILE A 128 -2.79 -11.99 7.78
CA ILE A 128 -3.70 -12.79 6.96
C ILE A 128 -4.92 -13.23 7.76
N GLU A 129 -6.03 -13.42 7.04
CA GLU A 129 -7.21 -14.17 7.49
C GLU A 129 -7.27 -15.47 6.68
N LEU A 130 -7.29 -16.62 7.36
CA LEU A 130 -7.32 -17.92 6.72
C LEU A 130 -8.78 -18.41 6.55
N TYR A 131 -9.12 -18.81 5.33
CA TYR A 131 -10.39 -19.47 5.01
C TYR A 131 -10.12 -20.82 4.35
N PRO A 132 -10.90 -21.85 4.62
CA PRO A 132 -10.86 -23.07 3.80
C PRO A 132 -11.36 -22.76 2.38
N MET A 133 -10.85 -23.44 1.37
CA MET A 133 -11.24 -23.22 -0.03
C MET A 133 -12.75 -23.45 -0.24
N SER A 134 -13.36 -24.34 0.53
CA SER A 134 -14.81 -24.57 0.50
C SER A 134 -15.65 -23.35 0.91
N HIS A 135 -15.06 -22.36 1.58
CA HIS A 135 -15.71 -21.11 2.03
C HIS A 135 -15.26 -19.89 1.21
N ILE A 136 -14.89 -20.11 -0.05
CA ILE A 136 -14.38 -19.05 -0.93
C ILE A 136 -15.37 -17.89 -1.10
N ASN A 137 -16.68 -18.15 -1.16
CA ASN A 137 -17.69 -17.11 -1.33
C ASN A 137 -17.74 -16.17 -0.11
N GLU A 138 -17.70 -16.73 1.11
CA GLU A 138 -17.63 -15.95 2.35
C GLU A 138 -16.34 -15.10 2.41
N ALA A 139 -15.23 -15.67 1.97
CA ALA A 139 -13.96 -14.98 1.89
C ALA A 139 -14.01 -13.79 0.91
N ILE A 140 -14.68 -13.95 -0.23
CA ILE A 140 -14.88 -12.89 -1.22
C ILE A 140 -15.80 -11.79 -0.66
N GLU A 141 -16.91 -12.16 -0.02
CA GLU A 141 -17.82 -11.21 0.62
C GLU A 141 -17.09 -10.40 1.71
N ARG A 142 -16.27 -11.05 2.52
CA ARG A 142 -15.43 -10.42 3.53
C ARG A 142 -14.46 -9.39 2.91
N LEU A 143 -13.86 -9.73 1.77
CA LEU A 143 -12.98 -8.83 1.03
C LEU A 143 -13.75 -7.62 0.47
N HIS A 144 -14.91 -7.85 -0.16
CA HIS A 144 -15.74 -6.79 -0.73
C HIS A 144 -16.29 -5.83 0.32
N SER A 145 -16.58 -6.31 1.52
CA SER A 145 -17.03 -5.47 2.63
C SER A 145 -15.96 -4.50 3.15
N GLY A 146 -14.70 -4.62 2.70
CA GLY A 146 -13.57 -3.80 3.16
C GLY A 146 -13.14 -4.07 4.61
N GLN A 147 -13.68 -5.11 5.23
CA GLN A 147 -13.38 -5.48 6.63
C GLN A 147 -12.18 -6.44 6.77
N ALA A 148 -11.67 -6.98 5.66
CA ALA A 148 -10.53 -7.90 5.68
C ALA A 148 -9.26 -7.24 6.29
N ARG A 149 -8.55 -8.02 7.13
CA ARG A 149 -7.33 -7.57 7.85
C ARG A 149 -6.17 -8.54 7.64
N TYR A 150 -5.39 -8.41 6.58
CA TYR A 150 -5.51 -7.52 5.40
C TYR A 150 -5.62 -8.35 4.15
N ARG A 151 -5.04 -9.55 4.18
CA ARG A 151 -5.00 -10.48 3.07
C ARG A 151 -5.75 -11.74 3.42
N ILE A 152 -6.72 -12.08 2.61
CA ILE A 152 -7.38 -13.37 2.70
C ILE A 152 -6.52 -14.42 2.01
N VAL A 153 -6.31 -15.53 2.68
CA VAL A 153 -5.60 -16.71 2.16
C VAL A 153 -6.54 -17.90 2.21
N LEU A 154 -6.73 -18.53 1.07
CA LEU A 154 -7.53 -19.75 0.96
C LEU A 154 -6.62 -20.96 1.15
N LYS A 155 -6.96 -21.80 2.13
CA LYS A 155 -6.28 -23.08 2.37
C LYS A 155 -6.98 -24.18 1.59
N ALA A 156 -6.25 -24.88 0.73
CA ALA A 156 -6.77 -26.06 0.04
C ALA A 156 -7.19 -27.14 1.07
N ASN A 157 -8.39 -27.66 0.92
CA ASN A 157 -8.94 -28.72 1.77
C ASN A 157 -9.60 -29.83 0.90
N PHE A 158 -8.97 -30.13 -0.23
CA PHE A 158 -9.48 -31.10 -1.20
C PHE A 158 -9.28 -32.57 -0.76
N ASP A 159 -8.42 -32.81 0.24
CA ASP A 159 -8.08 -34.17 0.72
C ASP A 159 -9.05 -34.70 1.81
N GLN A 160 -10.08 -33.95 2.15
CA GLN A 160 -11.15 -34.51 2.99
C GLN A 160 -12.14 -35.23 2.10
N PRO A 161 -12.34 -36.56 2.30
CA PRO A 161 -13.39 -37.28 1.58
C PRO A 161 -14.72 -36.56 1.82
N SER A 162 -15.40 -36.21 0.71
CA SER A 162 -16.73 -35.66 0.77
C SER A 162 -17.62 -36.67 1.51
N THR A 163 -17.99 -36.34 2.72
CA THR A 163 -19.11 -37.00 3.38
C THR A 163 -20.37 -36.57 2.63
N PHE A 164 -20.77 -37.37 1.65
CA PHE A 164 -22.12 -37.34 1.09
C PHE A 164 -23.10 -37.99 2.06
#